data_b51d0100329c358789f73150be22336e
#
_entry.id   b51d0100329c358789f73150be22336e
#
_cell.length_a   1.000
_cell.length_b   1.000
_cell.length_c   1.000
_cell.angle_alpha   90.00
_cell.angle_beta   90.00
_cell.angle_gamma   90.00
#
_symmetry.space_group_name_H-M   'P 1'
#
loop_
_entity.id
_entity.type
_entity.pdbx_description
1 polymer ?
#
loop_
_entity_poly.entity_id
_entity_poly.type
_entity_poly.pdbx_seq_one_letter_code
_entity_poly.pdbx_strand_id
1 'polypeptide(L)'
;MWLVRHGQSAGNVARDLASASGRHMIDIPTRDVDVPLSELGRRQADALGRWFSALPEDERPEVVLASPYVRARETAARICHEGGVVPGAKGPVIDERLREREFGILDRLTTEGIRQLHPDQAEHRALLGKFYHRPPGGESWADVILRLRTALDTISLHHADRRVLIVCHQVVVLCFRYILEEMDEEAVLRVDKEGDVLNCGVCEYEFEPDDERECVPRLVRYNLAAPLIEDEQAKVTAEPDVITGTR
;
A
#
# COMPACT_ATOMS: atom_id res chain seq x y z
N MET A 1 0.46 8.72 -12.94
CA MET A 1 -0.15 8.32 -11.64
C MET A 1 0.91 7.69 -10.76
N TRP A 2 0.89 8.01 -9.46
CA TRP A 2 1.79 7.39 -8.48
C TRP A 2 1.00 6.60 -7.44
N LEU A 3 1.49 5.41 -7.08
CA LEU A 3 1.01 4.61 -5.96
C LEU A 3 2.10 4.61 -4.90
N VAL A 4 1.74 4.96 -3.67
CA VAL A 4 2.67 5.03 -2.55
C VAL A 4 2.12 4.22 -1.39
N ARG A 5 2.90 3.28 -0.86
CA ARG A 5 2.62 2.67 0.43
C ARG A 5 2.89 3.67 1.55
N HIS A 6 2.06 3.72 2.57
CA HIS A 6 2.27 4.56 3.76
C HIS A 6 3.68 4.37 4.36
N GLY A 7 4.20 5.38 5.05
CA GLY A 7 5.44 5.28 5.81
C GLY A 7 5.37 4.23 6.92
N GLN A 8 6.52 3.84 7.49
CA GLN A 8 6.54 2.85 8.57
C GLN A 8 5.56 3.24 9.67
N SER A 9 4.68 2.32 10.07
CA SER A 9 3.71 2.53 11.15
C SER A 9 4.18 1.94 12.47
N ALA A 10 3.57 2.37 13.58
CA ALA A 10 3.76 1.72 14.86
C ALA A 10 3.36 0.22 14.81
N GLY A 11 2.40 -0.13 13.95
CA GLY A 11 2.01 -1.51 13.69
C GLY A 11 3.09 -2.33 12.99
N ASN A 12 3.81 -1.75 12.01
CA ASN A 12 4.95 -2.43 11.39
C ASN A 12 6.01 -2.76 12.46
N VAL A 13 6.39 -1.79 13.30
CA VAL A 13 7.36 -1.99 14.38
C VAL A 13 6.91 -3.07 15.36
N ALA A 14 5.63 -3.04 15.78
CA ALA A 14 5.08 -4.02 16.70
C ALA A 14 5.04 -5.44 16.10
N ARG A 15 4.74 -5.56 14.81
CA ARG A 15 4.76 -6.84 14.08
C ARG A 15 6.16 -7.42 13.99
N ASP A 16 7.15 -6.59 13.66
CA ASP A 16 8.55 -7.01 13.56
C ASP A 16 9.03 -7.55 14.91
N LEU A 17 8.73 -6.85 16.00
CA LEU A 17 9.05 -7.28 17.36
C LEU A 17 8.32 -8.58 17.74
N ALA A 18 7.04 -8.72 17.41
CA ALA A 18 6.26 -9.92 17.70
C ALA A 18 6.81 -11.14 16.93
N SER A 19 7.13 -10.96 15.64
CA SER A 19 7.70 -12.01 14.80
C SER A 19 9.09 -12.43 15.28
N ALA A 20 9.96 -11.49 15.58
CA ALA A 20 11.32 -11.76 16.11
C ALA A 20 11.29 -12.44 17.48
N SER A 21 10.24 -12.22 18.28
CA SER A 21 10.07 -12.80 19.62
C SER A 21 9.24 -14.09 19.62
N GLY A 22 8.78 -14.59 18.45
CA GLY A 22 7.90 -15.76 18.34
C GLY A 22 6.53 -15.56 19.01
N ARG A 23 6.06 -14.33 19.18
CA ARG A 23 4.75 -14.05 19.77
C ARG A 23 3.64 -14.38 18.79
N HIS A 24 2.51 -14.86 19.29
CA HIS A 24 1.34 -15.18 18.49
C HIS A 24 0.52 -13.94 18.11
N MET A 25 0.60 -12.88 18.90
CA MET A 25 -0.16 -11.65 18.70
C MET A 25 0.77 -10.45 18.58
N ILE A 26 0.37 -9.52 17.74
CA ILE A 26 0.99 -8.20 17.59
C ILE A 26 0.40 -7.30 18.67
N ASP A 27 1.27 -6.77 19.53
CA ASP A 27 0.85 -5.93 20.65
C ASP A 27 0.61 -4.49 20.19
N ILE A 28 -0.64 -4.22 19.81
CA ILE A 28 -1.12 -2.90 19.41
C ILE A 28 -2.38 -2.57 20.22
N PRO A 29 -2.39 -1.45 21.00
CA PRO A 29 -3.53 -1.09 21.84
C PRO A 29 -4.74 -0.55 21.06
N THR A 30 -4.53 -0.09 19.83
CA THR A 30 -5.54 0.55 18.99
C THR A 30 -6.04 -0.39 17.88
N ARG A 31 -7.18 -0.05 17.26
CA ARG A 31 -7.64 -0.75 16.05
C ARG A 31 -6.63 -0.50 14.92
N ASP A 32 -6.53 -1.40 13.94
CA ASP A 32 -5.59 -1.25 12.82
C ASP A 32 -5.79 0.06 12.05
N VAL A 33 -7.04 0.50 11.86
CA VAL A 33 -7.36 1.77 11.21
C VAL A 33 -6.78 2.99 11.94
N ASP A 34 -6.63 2.93 13.25
CA ASP A 34 -6.17 4.03 14.12
C ASP A 34 -4.65 3.99 14.39
N VAL A 35 -3.92 3.01 13.83
CA VAL A 35 -2.47 2.88 14.02
C VAL A 35 -1.73 4.03 13.30
N PRO A 36 -0.96 4.87 14.05
CA PRO A 36 -0.24 6.01 13.49
C PRO A 36 1.09 5.60 12.83
N LEU A 37 1.73 6.54 12.15
CA LEU A 37 3.11 6.42 11.73
C LEU A 37 4.05 6.30 12.94
N SER A 38 5.16 5.55 12.76
CA SER A 38 6.31 5.63 13.65
C SER A 38 7.05 6.96 13.42
N GLU A 39 8.00 7.28 14.29
CA GLU A 39 8.86 8.45 14.08
C GLU A 39 9.68 8.34 12.78
N LEU A 40 10.17 7.14 12.46
CA LEU A 40 10.83 6.88 11.17
C LEU A 40 9.86 7.05 10.00
N GLY A 41 8.62 6.55 10.11
CA GLY A 41 7.62 6.69 9.05
C GLY A 41 7.26 8.13 8.75
N ARG A 42 7.28 9.02 9.77
CA ARG A 42 7.10 10.46 9.56
C ARG A 42 8.25 11.05 8.74
N ARG A 43 9.50 10.71 9.09
CA ARG A 43 10.68 11.15 8.32
C ARG A 43 10.66 10.62 6.89
N GLN A 44 10.25 9.37 6.68
CA GLN A 44 10.08 8.79 5.35
C GLN A 44 9.06 9.60 4.51
N ALA A 45 7.92 9.94 5.09
CA ALA A 45 6.90 10.73 4.41
C ALA A 45 7.38 12.16 4.09
N ASP A 46 8.14 12.78 5.01
CA ASP A 46 8.74 14.11 4.80
C ASP A 46 9.78 14.07 3.67
N ALA A 47 10.65 13.04 3.65
CA ALA A 47 11.64 12.86 2.58
C ALA A 47 10.98 12.69 1.21
N LEU A 48 9.91 11.88 1.16
CA LEU A 48 9.14 11.72 -0.07
C LEU A 48 8.45 13.03 -0.51
N GLY A 49 7.95 13.82 0.45
CA GLY A 49 7.41 15.16 0.17
C GLY A 49 8.47 16.07 -0.47
N ARG A 50 9.68 16.14 0.10
CA ARG A 50 10.81 16.91 -0.47
C ARG A 50 11.18 16.43 -1.88
N TRP A 51 11.15 15.13 -2.12
CA TRP A 51 11.39 14.59 -3.46
C TRP A 51 10.35 15.08 -4.47
N PHE A 52 9.05 15.07 -4.13
CA PHE A 52 8.02 15.66 -4.98
C PHE A 52 8.20 17.16 -5.18
N SER A 53 8.68 17.92 -4.18
CA SER A 53 8.95 19.35 -4.31
C SER A 53 10.12 19.67 -5.26
N ALA A 54 11.04 18.73 -5.43
CA ALA A 54 12.16 18.86 -6.35
C ALA A 54 11.79 18.61 -7.83
N LEU A 55 10.62 18.02 -8.10
CA LEU A 55 10.09 17.88 -9.45
C LEU A 55 9.69 19.26 -10.02
N PRO A 56 9.75 19.45 -11.35
CA PRO A 56 9.12 20.59 -12.00
C PRO A 56 7.64 20.74 -11.59
N GLU A 57 7.15 21.97 -11.50
CA GLU A 57 5.79 22.22 -10.99
C GLU A 57 4.71 21.52 -11.83
N ASP A 58 4.92 21.48 -13.14
CA ASP A 58 4.05 20.80 -14.10
C ASP A 58 4.15 19.27 -14.09
N GLU A 59 5.10 18.69 -13.33
CA GLU A 59 5.23 17.26 -13.10
C GLU A 59 4.73 16.81 -11.73
N ARG A 60 4.39 17.73 -10.81
CA ARG A 60 3.94 17.40 -9.45
C ARG A 60 2.52 16.84 -9.42
N PRO A 61 2.16 16.05 -8.39
CA PRO A 61 0.78 15.62 -8.19
C PRO A 61 -0.19 16.80 -8.05
N GLU A 62 -1.32 16.73 -8.72
CA GLU A 62 -2.41 17.72 -8.65
C GLU A 62 -3.57 17.21 -7.80
N VAL A 63 -3.73 15.89 -7.73
CA VAL A 63 -4.77 15.21 -6.95
C VAL A 63 -4.10 14.22 -6.02
N VAL A 64 -4.45 14.25 -4.74
CA VAL A 64 -3.96 13.29 -3.75
C VAL A 64 -5.15 12.56 -3.15
N LEU A 65 -5.18 11.25 -3.36
CA LEU A 65 -6.15 10.33 -2.76
C LEU A 65 -5.45 9.54 -1.65
N ALA A 66 -6.14 9.30 -0.55
CA ALA A 66 -5.57 8.54 0.55
C ALA A 66 -6.56 7.57 1.18
N SER A 67 -6.05 6.44 1.62
CA SER A 67 -6.77 5.52 2.50
C SER A 67 -7.25 6.23 3.77
N PRO A 68 -8.39 5.84 4.36
CA PRO A 68 -8.90 6.39 5.61
C PRO A 68 -8.04 6.05 6.83
N TYR A 69 -7.13 5.09 6.73
CA TYR A 69 -6.26 4.67 7.83
C TYR A 69 -5.30 5.77 8.24
N VAL A 70 -5.13 5.98 9.56
CA VAL A 70 -4.34 7.08 10.12
C VAL A 70 -2.94 7.15 9.50
N ARG A 71 -2.22 6.02 9.41
CA ARG A 71 -0.88 5.96 8.82
C ARG A 71 -0.80 6.46 7.36
N ALA A 72 -1.82 6.17 6.55
CA ALA A 72 -1.88 6.63 5.16
C ALA A 72 -2.27 8.11 5.07
N ARG A 73 -3.20 8.56 5.90
CA ARG A 73 -3.59 9.97 6.00
C ARG A 73 -2.43 10.85 6.46
N GLU A 74 -1.70 10.42 7.50
CA GLU A 74 -0.50 11.13 7.97
C GLU A 74 0.57 11.19 6.89
N THR A 75 0.81 10.09 6.17
CA THR A 75 1.75 10.05 5.04
C THR A 75 1.35 11.05 3.97
N ALA A 76 0.08 11.03 3.51
CA ALA A 76 -0.42 11.93 2.49
C ALA A 76 -0.33 13.41 2.92
N ALA A 77 -0.71 13.72 4.16
CA ALA A 77 -0.64 15.06 4.69
C ALA A 77 0.79 15.61 4.73
N ARG A 78 1.77 14.78 5.14
CA ARG A 78 3.18 15.15 5.17
C ARG A 78 3.77 15.35 3.78
N ILE A 79 3.45 14.45 2.83
CA ILE A 79 3.84 14.61 1.44
C ILE A 79 3.32 15.95 0.87
N CYS A 80 2.06 16.29 1.14
CA CYS A 80 1.48 17.55 0.69
C CYS A 80 2.18 18.76 1.33
N HIS A 81 2.44 18.70 2.63
CA HIS A 81 3.09 19.79 3.36
C HIS A 81 4.52 20.05 2.86
N GLU A 82 5.37 19.02 2.88
CA GLU A 82 6.79 19.14 2.47
C GLU A 82 6.95 19.29 0.96
N GLY A 83 6.07 18.67 0.18
CA GLY A 83 6.10 18.71 -1.28
C GLY A 83 5.55 19.98 -1.90
N GLY A 84 4.97 20.86 -1.10
CA GLY A 84 4.25 22.01 -1.64
C GLY A 84 3.11 21.58 -2.58
N VAL A 85 2.65 20.33 -2.45
CA VAL A 85 1.54 19.82 -3.22
C VAL A 85 0.26 20.29 -2.57
N VAL A 86 -0.45 21.17 -3.25
CA VAL A 86 -1.73 21.70 -2.78
C VAL A 86 -2.86 21.01 -3.54
N PRO A 87 -3.35 19.84 -3.08
CA PRO A 87 -4.47 19.18 -3.73
C PRO A 87 -5.76 19.91 -3.42
N GLY A 88 -6.02 20.98 -4.16
CA GLY A 88 -7.19 21.84 -3.95
C GLY A 88 -7.24 22.49 -2.55
N ALA A 89 -8.30 23.21 -2.25
CA ALA A 89 -8.47 23.94 -0.98
C ALA A 89 -8.70 23.03 0.25
N LYS A 90 -8.85 21.72 0.10
CA LYS A 90 -9.28 20.79 1.14
C LYS A 90 -8.26 19.72 1.56
N GLY A 91 -7.05 19.71 0.97
CA GLY A 91 -6.05 18.68 1.23
C GLY A 91 -6.37 17.32 0.56
N PRO A 92 -5.71 16.22 1.00
CA PRO A 92 -5.94 14.88 0.44
C PRO A 92 -7.39 14.43 0.54
N VAL A 93 -7.92 13.86 -0.55
CA VAL A 93 -9.27 13.26 -0.57
C VAL A 93 -9.19 11.86 0.01
N ILE A 94 -10.02 11.58 1.00
CA ILE A 94 -10.08 10.26 1.62
C ILE A 94 -11.07 9.38 0.85
N ASP A 95 -10.61 8.18 0.46
CA ASP A 95 -11.42 7.20 -0.24
C ASP A 95 -11.37 5.85 0.48
N GLU A 96 -12.53 5.39 0.96
CA GLU A 96 -12.70 4.13 1.69
C GLU A 96 -12.26 2.90 0.88
N ARG A 97 -12.32 2.98 -0.44
CA ARG A 97 -11.89 1.89 -1.34
C ARG A 97 -10.38 1.65 -1.31
N LEU A 98 -9.59 2.61 -0.78
CA LEU A 98 -8.13 2.52 -0.65
C LEU A 98 -7.67 1.94 0.69
N ARG A 99 -8.60 1.51 1.58
CA ARG A 99 -8.25 0.89 2.86
C ARG A 99 -7.42 -0.37 2.66
N GLU A 100 -6.65 -0.76 3.68
CA GLU A 100 -5.92 -2.02 3.63
C GLU A 100 -6.89 -3.22 3.55
N ARG A 101 -6.39 -4.35 3.13
CA ARG A 101 -7.12 -5.61 3.16
C ARG A 101 -7.53 -5.93 4.60
N GLU A 102 -8.80 -6.24 4.80
CA GLU A 102 -9.29 -6.67 6.11
C GLU A 102 -8.87 -8.10 6.40
N PHE A 103 -8.31 -8.33 7.58
CA PHE A 103 -7.90 -9.67 8.04
C PHE A 103 -8.96 -10.37 8.89
N GLY A 104 -10.05 -9.68 9.29
CA GLY A 104 -11.14 -10.25 10.07
C GLY A 104 -10.65 -10.88 11.38
N ILE A 105 -11.03 -12.13 11.64
CA ILE A 105 -10.63 -12.84 12.86
C ILE A 105 -9.11 -13.10 12.96
N LEU A 106 -8.37 -12.92 11.86
CA LEU A 106 -6.91 -13.08 11.83
C LEU A 106 -6.17 -11.77 12.08
N ASP A 107 -6.89 -10.67 12.32
CA ASP A 107 -6.28 -9.38 12.62
C ASP A 107 -5.36 -9.47 13.85
N ARG A 108 -4.21 -8.77 13.79
CA ARG A 108 -3.17 -8.77 14.82
C ARG A 108 -2.53 -10.14 15.13
N LEU A 109 -2.75 -11.16 14.34
CA LEU A 109 -2.06 -12.43 14.52
C LEU A 109 -0.79 -12.46 13.67
N THR A 110 0.28 -12.99 14.26
CA THR A 110 1.45 -13.42 13.49
C THR A 110 1.14 -14.70 12.73
N THR A 111 1.97 -15.08 11.78
CA THR A 111 1.81 -16.35 11.06
C THR A 111 1.77 -17.54 12.02
N GLU A 112 2.62 -17.52 13.06
CA GLU A 112 2.62 -18.56 14.08
C GLU A 112 1.34 -18.50 14.92
N GLY A 113 0.87 -17.29 15.25
CA GLY A 113 -0.41 -17.10 15.93
C GLY A 113 -1.60 -17.66 15.14
N ILE A 114 -1.62 -17.48 13.82
CA ILE A 114 -2.66 -18.06 12.95
C ILE A 114 -2.61 -19.59 13.01
N ARG A 115 -1.43 -20.19 12.91
CA ARG A 115 -1.28 -21.67 12.97
C ARG A 115 -1.73 -22.25 14.29
N GLN A 116 -1.49 -21.55 15.40
CA GLN A 116 -1.80 -22.01 16.73
C GLN A 116 -3.26 -21.77 17.13
N LEU A 117 -3.80 -20.60 16.80
CA LEU A 117 -5.14 -20.17 17.28
C LEU A 117 -6.25 -20.45 16.27
N HIS A 118 -5.91 -20.50 14.98
CA HIS A 118 -6.83 -20.74 13.87
C HIS A 118 -6.25 -21.71 12.83
N PRO A 119 -5.94 -22.97 13.22
CA PRO A 119 -5.34 -23.96 12.32
C PRO A 119 -6.23 -24.25 11.09
N ASP A 120 -7.55 -24.21 11.27
CA ASP A 120 -8.54 -24.33 10.19
C ASP A 120 -8.35 -23.26 9.11
N GLN A 121 -8.06 -22.02 9.51
CA GLN A 121 -7.80 -20.92 8.56
C GLN A 121 -6.45 -21.08 7.85
N ALA A 122 -5.44 -21.62 8.53
CA ALA A 122 -4.17 -21.95 7.91
C ALA A 122 -4.34 -23.06 6.85
N GLU A 123 -5.14 -24.09 7.14
CA GLU A 123 -5.48 -25.18 6.21
C GLU A 123 -6.29 -24.66 5.02
N HIS A 124 -7.34 -23.87 5.25
CA HIS A 124 -8.14 -23.26 4.18
C HIS A 124 -7.27 -22.38 3.27
N ARG A 125 -6.35 -21.59 3.85
CA ARG A 125 -5.42 -20.79 3.05
C ARG A 125 -4.49 -21.65 2.20
N ALA A 126 -4.01 -22.78 2.73
CA ALA A 126 -3.17 -23.71 1.96
C ALA A 126 -3.94 -24.34 0.79
N LEU A 127 -5.23 -24.64 0.99
CA LEU A 127 -6.10 -25.21 -0.03
C LEU A 127 -6.51 -24.21 -1.11
N LEU A 128 -6.95 -22.99 -0.71
CA LEU A 128 -7.52 -21.99 -1.62
C LEU A 128 -6.47 -21.06 -2.23
N GLY A 129 -5.25 -21.04 -1.69
CA GLY A 129 -4.20 -20.10 -2.07
C GLY A 129 -4.38 -18.71 -1.43
N LYS A 130 -3.31 -17.92 -1.43
CA LYS A 130 -3.25 -16.58 -0.86
C LYS A 130 -4.24 -15.61 -1.52
N PHE A 131 -4.49 -15.78 -2.79
CA PHE A 131 -5.31 -14.89 -3.61
C PHE A 131 -6.81 -14.99 -3.27
N TYR A 132 -7.32 -16.22 -3.15
CA TYR A 132 -8.76 -16.46 -2.92
C TYR A 132 -9.14 -16.65 -1.46
N HIS A 133 -8.17 -16.94 -0.57
CA HIS A 133 -8.49 -17.13 0.84
C HIS A 133 -9.07 -15.86 1.45
N ARG A 134 -10.31 -15.98 1.95
CA ARG A 134 -11.03 -14.95 2.69
C ARG A 134 -11.23 -15.39 4.13
N PRO A 135 -10.52 -14.79 5.12
CA PRO A 135 -10.78 -15.10 6.51
C PRO A 135 -12.17 -14.60 6.92
N PRO A 136 -12.84 -15.24 7.90
CA PRO A 136 -14.11 -14.77 8.42
C PRO A 136 -14.04 -13.29 8.86
N GLY A 137 -14.97 -12.48 8.34
CA GLY A 137 -14.98 -11.04 8.57
C GLY A 137 -13.91 -10.23 7.82
N GLY A 138 -13.14 -10.89 6.93
CA GLY A 138 -12.06 -10.26 6.16
C GLY A 138 -12.31 -10.26 4.66
N GLU A 139 -11.27 -9.89 3.91
CA GLU A 139 -11.24 -9.81 2.44
C GLU A 139 -10.23 -10.81 1.84
N SER A 140 -10.54 -11.37 0.69
CA SER A 140 -9.57 -11.98 -0.24
C SER A 140 -8.88 -10.88 -1.07
N TRP A 141 -7.84 -11.22 -1.83
CA TRP A 141 -7.28 -10.30 -2.83
C TRP A 141 -8.30 -9.98 -3.93
N ALA A 142 -9.11 -10.95 -4.34
CA ALA A 142 -10.17 -10.72 -5.31
C ALA A 142 -11.18 -9.67 -4.83
N ASP A 143 -11.54 -9.64 -3.54
CA ASP A 143 -12.41 -8.61 -2.99
C ASP A 143 -11.77 -7.22 -3.04
N VAL A 144 -10.48 -7.13 -2.70
CA VAL A 144 -9.72 -5.88 -2.80
C VAL A 144 -9.70 -5.39 -4.25
N ILE A 145 -9.41 -6.26 -5.22
CA ILE A 145 -9.38 -5.95 -6.65
C ILE A 145 -10.73 -5.39 -7.11
N LEU A 146 -11.86 -5.98 -6.69
CA LEU A 146 -13.19 -5.50 -7.07
C LEU A 146 -13.44 -4.05 -6.62
N ARG A 147 -13.07 -3.69 -5.37
CA ARG A 147 -13.24 -2.31 -4.91
C ARG A 147 -12.25 -1.34 -5.55
N LEU A 148 -11.05 -1.79 -5.89
CA LEU A 148 -10.05 -0.95 -6.57
C LEU A 148 -10.41 -0.67 -8.03
N ARG A 149 -11.06 -1.61 -8.74
CA ARG A 149 -11.62 -1.32 -10.07
C ARG A 149 -12.58 -0.14 -10.03
N THR A 150 -13.50 -0.11 -9.05
CA THR A 150 -14.42 1.03 -8.90
C THR A 150 -13.72 2.33 -8.50
N ALA A 151 -12.58 2.26 -7.81
CA ALA A 151 -11.76 3.45 -7.53
C ALA A 151 -11.09 3.97 -8.81
N LEU A 152 -10.55 3.08 -9.65
CA LEU A 152 -9.97 3.45 -10.95
C LEU A 152 -11.01 4.04 -11.89
N ASP A 153 -12.23 3.48 -11.95
CA ASP A 153 -13.34 4.06 -12.73
C ASP A 153 -13.64 5.49 -12.30
N THR A 154 -13.66 5.76 -10.99
CA THR A 154 -13.84 7.11 -10.45
C THR A 154 -12.70 8.05 -10.84
N ILE A 155 -11.44 7.57 -10.77
CA ILE A 155 -10.25 8.34 -11.15
C ILE A 155 -10.30 8.66 -12.65
N SER A 156 -10.58 7.67 -13.49
CA SER A 156 -10.71 7.84 -14.93
C SER A 156 -11.80 8.85 -15.29
N LEU A 157 -12.96 8.79 -14.62
CA LEU A 157 -14.10 9.67 -14.91
C LEU A 157 -13.87 11.12 -14.46
N HIS A 158 -13.19 11.34 -13.35
CA HIS A 158 -13.10 12.67 -12.72
C HIS A 158 -11.70 13.30 -12.74
N HIS A 159 -10.66 12.51 -13.06
CA HIS A 159 -9.24 12.94 -13.00
C HIS A 159 -8.42 12.44 -14.20
N ALA A 160 -9.05 12.19 -15.36
CA ALA A 160 -8.40 11.61 -16.55
C ALA A 160 -7.12 12.35 -16.95
N ASP A 161 -7.15 13.67 -16.98
CA ASP A 161 -6.02 14.51 -17.42
C ASP A 161 -5.20 15.07 -16.24
N ARG A 162 -5.28 14.42 -15.07
CA ARG A 162 -4.61 14.91 -13.86
C ARG A 162 -3.53 13.97 -13.38
N ARG A 163 -2.52 14.53 -12.77
CA ARG A 163 -1.46 13.79 -12.10
C ARG A 163 -1.93 13.38 -10.70
N VAL A 164 -2.30 12.11 -10.57
CA VAL A 164 -2.90 11.54 -9.35
C VAL A 164 -1.85 10.82 -8.52
N LEU A 165 -1.75 11.16 -7.23
CA LEU A 165 -1.02 10.44 -6.21
C LEU A 165 -2.00 9.68 -5.31
N ILE A 166 -1.77 8.37 -5.13
CA ILE A 166 -2.57 7.51 -4.26
C ILE A 166 -1.69 7.02 -3.11
N VAL A 167 -2.06 7.35 -1.87
CA VAL A 167 -1.38 6.86 -0.67
C VAL A 167 -2.19 5.74 -0.03
N CYS A 168 -1.64 4.54 -0.02
CA CYS A 168 -2.37 3.33 0.36
C CYS A 168 -1.46 2.31 1.08
N HIS A 169 -1.64 1.02 0.84
CA HIS A 169 -1.06 -0.09 1.60
C HIS A 169 -0.45 -1.13 0.66
N GLN A 170 0.28 -2.09 1.23
CA GLN A 170 1.01 -3.10 0.45
C GLN A 170 0.11 -3.90 -0.49
N VAL A 171 -0.93 -4.56 0.05
CA VAL A 171 -1.83 -5.38 -0.78
C VAL A 171 -2.56 -4.53 -1.81
N VAL A 172 -2.88 -3.28 -1.47
CA VAL A 172 -3.55 -2.34 -2.38
C VAL A 172 -2.64 -1.99 -3.56
N VAL A 173 -1.34 -1.72 -3.33
CA VAL A 173 -0.37 -1.48 -4.42
C VAL A 173 -0.28 -2.69 -5.34
N LEU A 174 -0.16 -3.90 -4.78
CA LEU A 174 -0.07 -5.13 -5.57
C LEU A 174 -1.36 -5.41 -6.37
N CYS A 175 -2.53 -5.14 -5.77
CA CYS A 175 -3.81 -5.28 -6.47
C CYS A 175 -4.00 -4.20 -7.56
N PHE A 176 -3.48 -2.98 -7.39
CA PHE A 176 -3.43 -2.02 -8.49
C PHE A 176 -2.53 -2.50 -9.61
N ARG A 177 -1.36 -3.06 -9.32
CA ARG A 177 -0.49 -3.68 -10.32
C ARG A 177 -1.21 -4.77 -11.09
N TYR A 178 -1.91 -5.67 -10.37
CA TYR A 178 -2.72 -6.72 -11.00
C TYR A 178 -3.70 -6.15 -12.04
N ILE A 179 -4.37 -5.04 -11.72
CA ILE A 179 -5.36 -4.43 -12.60
C ILE A 179 -4.68 -3.70 -13.78
N LEU A 180 -3.70 -2.85 -13.49
CA LEU A 180 -3.08 -1.95 -14.46
C LEU A 180 -2.15 -2.68 -15.44
N GLU A 181 -1.49 -3.74 -14.99
CA GLU A 181 -0.58 -4.55 -15.82
C GLU A 181 -1.27 -5.81 -16.38
N GLU A 182 -2.59 -5.94 -16.21
CA GLU A 182 -3.39 -7.09 -16.66
C GLU A 182 -2.79 -8.44 -16.23
N MET A 183 -2.24 -8.50 -15.00
CA MET A 183 -1.59 -9.70 -14.48
C MET A 183 -2.60 -10.81 -14.20
N ASP A 184 -2.16 -12.04 -14.27
CA ASP A 184 -2.86 -13.19 -13.68
C ASP A 184 -2.50 -13.37 -12.20
N GLU A 185 -3.13 -14.35 -11.55
CA GLU A 185 -2.91 -14.68 -10.14
C GLU A 185 -1.44 -15.05 -9.88
N GLU A 186 -0.85 -15.88 -10.75
CA GLU A 186 0.52 -16.35 -10.58
C GLU A 186 1.53 -15.22 -10.66
N ALA A 187 1.34 -14.29 -11.60
CA ALA A 187 2.22 -13.15 -11.81
C ALA A 187 2.22 -12.21 -10.59
N VAL A 188 1.06 -11.82 -10.08
CA VAL A 188 0.98 -10.91 -8.93
C VAL A 188 1.50 -11.56 -7.64
N LEU A 189 1.26 -12.86 -7.43
CA LEU A 189 1.80 -13.59 -6.29
C LEU A 189 3.31 -13.80 -6.39
N ARG A 190 3.87 -13.88 -7.61
CA ARG A 190 5.32 -13.90 -7.82
C ARG A 190 5.94 -12.58 -7.41
N VAL A 191 5.37 -11.45 -7.82
CA VAL A 191 5.82 -10.12 -7.38
C VAL A 191 5.80 -9.98 -5.86
N ASP A 192 4.71 -10.41 -5.22
CA ASP A 192 4.59 -10.40 -3.75
C ASP A 192 5.62 -11.29 -3.05
N LYS A 193 6.06 -12.36 -3.69
CA LYS A 193 7.09 -13.28 -3.16
C LYS A 193 8.52 -12.77 -3.40
N GLU A 194 8.75 -12.00 -4.46
CA GLU A 194 10.06 -11.44 -4.79
C GLU A 194 10.50 -10.34 -3.82
N GLY A 195 9.56 -9.66 -3.18
CA GLY A 195 9.85 -8.67 -2.16
C GLY A 195 8.66 -7.77 -1.82
N ASP A 196 8.71 -7.21 -0.63
CA ASP A 196 7.67 -6.32 -0.15
C ASP A 196 7.69 -4.95 -0.84
N VAL A 197 6.53 -4.33 -0.90
CA VAL A 197 6.42 -2.91 -1.22
C VAL A 197 7.00 -2.11 -0.05
N LEU A 198 8.02 -1.30 -0.31
CA LEU A 198 8.71 -0.50 0.71
C LEU A 198 7.76 0.56 1.32
N ASN A 199 7.98 0.88 2.59
CA ASN A 199 7.33 2.03 3.20
C ASN A 199 7.76 3.31 2.47
N CYS A 200 6.82 4.14 2.05
CA CYS A 200 7.03 5.27 1.14
C CYS A 200 7.68 4.89 -0.20
N GLY A 201 7.65 3.60 -0.59
CA GLY A 201 8.05 3.17 -1.92
C GLY A 201 7.08 3.68 -2.98
N VAL A 202 7.62 4.16 -4.08
CA VAL A 202 6.85 4.77 -5.17
C VAL A 202 6.74 3.82 -6.35
N CYS A 203 5.51 3.55 -6.79
CA CYS A 203 5.24 2.94 -8.09
C CYS A 203 4.65 4.02 -9.00
N GLU A 204 5.20 4.17 -10.19
CA GLU A 204 4.81 5.21 -11.14
C GLU A 204 4.29 4.61 -12.44
N TYR A 205 3.15 5.12 -12.88
CA TYR A 205 2.52 4.75 -14.14
C TYR A 205 2.35 5.97 -15.02
N GLU A 206 2.70 5.83 -16.28
CA GLU A 206 2.29 6.71 -17.37
C GLU A 206 1.14 6.06 -18.14
N PHE A 207 0.30 6.91 -18.72
CA PHE A 207 -0.83 6.47 -19.51
C PHE A 207 -0.63 6.98 -20.93
N GLU A 208 -0.41 6.06 -21.85
CA GLU A 208 -0.10 6.38 -23.24
C GLU A 208 -1.32 6.08 -24.12
N PRO A 209 -1.62 6.95 -25.10
CA PRO A 209 -2.66 6.63 -26.08
C PRO A 209 -2.24 5.40 -26.91
N ASP A 210 -3.17 4.52 -27.19
CA ASP A 210 -2.98 3.35 -28.04
C ASP A 210 -4.06 3.34 -29.13
N ASP A 211 -3.70 2.86 -30.33
CA ASP A 211 -4.59 2.80 -31.48
C ASP A 211 -5.83 1.89 -31.26
N GLU A 212 -5.71 0.90 -30.37
CA GLU A 212 -6.77 -0.06 -30.06
C GLU A 212 -7.51 0.26 -28.75
N ARG A 213 -6.90 1.07 -27.86
CA ARG A 213 -7.43 1.46 -26.55
C ARG A 213 -7.26 2.95 -26.34
N GLU A 214 -8.22 3.58 -25.69
CA GLU A 214 -8.12 5.02 -25.40
C GLU A 214 -6.89 5.38 -24.55
N CYS A 215 -6.41 4.46 -23.70
CA CYS A 215 -5.28 4.69 -22.83
C CYS A 215 -4.72 3.37 -22.26
N VAL A 216 -3.42 3.17 -22.34
CA VAL A 216 -2.72 1.99 -21.79
C VAL A 216 -1.80 2.43 -20.64
N PRO A 217 -1.97 1.85 -19.45
CA PRO A 217 -1.05 2.11 -18.33
C PRO A 217 0.29 1.41 -18.55
N ARG A 218 1.39 2.16 -18.47
CA ARG A 218 2.76 1.65 -18.55
C ARG A 218 3.47 1.89 -17.21
N LEU A 219 3.96 0.82 -16.60
CA LEU A 219 4.79 0.92 -15.39
C LEU A 219 6.14 1.56 -15.74
N VAL A 220 6.44 2.72 -15.15
CA VAL A 220 7.71 3.44 -15.32
C VAL A 220 8.69 3.07 -14.23
N ARG A 221 8.23 3.01 -12.99
CA ARG A 221 9.05 2.69 -11.81
C ARG A 221 8.26 1.81 -10.86
N TYR A 222 8.92 0.79 -10.32
CA TYR A 222 8.34 -0.04 -9.28
C TYR A 222 9.18 0.07 -8.01
N ASN A 223 8.48 0.33 -6.90
CA ASN A 223 9.05 0.27 -5.56
C ASN A 223 10.30 1.16 -5.40
N LEU A 224 10.28 2.35 -6.01
CA LEU A 224 11.39 3.28 -5.98
C LEU A 224 11.63 3.78 -4.55
N ALA A 225 12.82 3.54 -4.04
CA ALA A 225 13.27 3.98 -2.71
C ALA A 225 14.21 5.20 -2.76
N ALA A 226 14.55 5.71 -3.93
CA ALA A 226 15.52 6.81 -4.10
C ALA A 226 15.24 8.01 -3.17
N PRO A 227 13.97 8.47 -2.99
CA PRO A 227 13.67 9.57 -2.08
C PRO A 227 14.11 9.33 -0.63
N LEU A 228 14.17 8.05 -0.20
CA LEU A 228 14.57 7.67 1.15
C LEU A 228 16.08 7.45 1.28
N ILE A 229 16.72 6.99 0.20
CA ILE A 229 18.17 6.71 0.18
C ILE A 229 18.96 8.02 0.20
N GLU A 230 18.47 9.06 -0.45
CA GLU A 230 19.08 10.39 -0.51
C GLU A 230 18.94 11.16 0.81
N ASP A 231 18.07 10.73 1.72
CA ASP A 231 17.85 11.33 3.03
C ASP A 231 18.44 10.44 4.13
N GLU A 232 19.54 10.86 4.74
CA GLU A 232 20.23 10.11 5.80
C GLU A 232 19.33 9.80 7.02
N GLN A 233 18.25 10.53 7.21
CA GLN A 233 17.31 10.37 8.33
C GLN A 233 16.13 9.44 7.99
N ALA A 234 15.94 9.11 6.73
CA ALA A 234 14.83 8.30 6.23
C ALA A 234 15.33 6.93 5.76
N LYS A 235 15.50 5.99 6.69
CA LYS A 235 15.91 4.63 6.35
C LYS A 235 14.80 3.90 5.57
N VAL A 236 15.20 3.13 4.57
CA VAL A 236 14.30 2.22 3.85
C VAL A 236 13.83 1.11 4.78
N THR A 237 12.53 0.86 4.81
CA THR A 237 11.92 -0.24 5.56
C THR A 237 10.86 -0.94 4.71
N ALA A 238 10.71 -2.24 4.95
CA ALA A 238 9.67 -3.10 4.39
C ALA A 238 8.98 -3.87 5.51
N GLU A 239 7.94 -4.61 5.22
CA GLU A 239 7.49 -5.64 6.16
C GLU A 239 8.48 -6.80 6.11
N PRO A 240 8.86 -7.42 7.24
CA PRO A 240 9.62 -8.65 7.18
C PRO A 240 8.79 -9.70 6.47
N ASP A 241 9.45 -10.54 5.69
CA ASP A 241 8.82 -11.68 5.04
C ASP A 241 7.94 -12.41 6.06
N VAL A 242 6.64 -12.28 5.92
CA VAL A 242 5.74 -13.21 6.57
C VAL A 242 6.01 -14.54 5.85
N ILE A 243 6.94 -15.31 6.42
CA ILE A 243 7.22 -16.66 5.93
C ILE A 243 5.90 -17.41 6.02
N THR A 244 5.09 -17.25 4.99
CA THR A 244 3.96 -18.13 4.75
C THR A 244 4.59 -19.45 4.38
N GLY A 245 4.94 -20.22 5.44
CA GLY A 245 5.46 -21.54 5.27
C GLY A 245 4.57 -22.32 4.33
N THR A 246 5.27 -22.93 3.47
CA THR A 246 5.07 -24.09 2.61
C THR A 246 4.80 -23.75 1.15
N ARG A 247 5.76 -24.27 0.43
CA ARG A 247 5.70 -24.58 -0.99
C ARG A 247 4.50 -25.45 -1.32
#